data_fe49fc064338ddf87320e681538a3304
#
_entry.id   fe49fc064338ddf87320e681538a3304
#
_cell.length_a   1.000
_cell.length_b   1.000
_cell.length_c   1.000
_cell.angle_alpha   90.00
_cell.angle_beta   90.00
_cell.angle_gamma   90.00
#
_symmetry.space_group_name_H-M   'P 1'
#
loop_
_entity.id
_entity.type
_entity.pdbx_description
1 polymer ?
#
loop_
_entity_poly.entity_id
_entity_poly.type
_entity_poly.pdbx_seq_one_letter_code
_entity_poly.pdbx_strand_id
1 'polypeptide(L)'
;MAAPLKGFLETTSDLWLSGAMIDKPAAVFASASSLHGGHEAVLQSMMTPLLHHGMLVMGCPYSDPGLAMTEGGGTPYGPTHLDADSLRPHEEAMAHRLGQRLAKWSQHV
;
A
#
# COMPACT_ATOMS: atom_id res chain seq x y z
N MET A 1 5.81 -6.51 7.31
CA MET A 1 4.79 -5.61 7.89
C MET A 1 4.97 -5.55 9.40
N ALA A 2 4.50 -4.47 10.00
CA ALA A 2 4.59 -4.30 11.46
C ALA A 2 3.74 -5.35 12.19
N ALA A 3 4.25 -5.88 13.32
CA ALA A 3 3.57 -6.94 14.07
C ALA A 3 2.15 -6.56 14.53
N PRO A 4 1.88 -5.32 15.02
CA PRO A 4 0.52 -4.94 15.38
C PRO A 4 -0.46 -4.96 14.22
N LEU A 5 -0.02 -4.58 13.01
CA LEU A 5 -0.85 -4.64 11.82
C LEU A 5 -1.17 -6.08 11.44
N LYS A 6 -0.17 -6.96 11.46
CA LYS A 6 -0.38 -8.39 11.20
C LYS A 6 -1.34 -9.00 12.20
N GLY A 7 -1.19 -8.66 13.49
CA GLY A 7 -2.09 -9.11 14.54
C GLY A 7 -3.54 -8.66 14.29
N PHE A 8 -3.73 -7.41 13.85
CA PHE A 8 -5.06 -6.91 13.48
C PHE A 8 -5.64 -7.71 12.32
N LEU A 9 -4.87 -7.92 11.26
CA LEU A 9 -5.33 -8.68 10.09
C LEU A 9 -5.71 -10.12 10.47
N GLU A 10 -5.02 -10.72 11.42
CA GLU A 10 -5.36 -12.06 11.89
C GLU A 10 -6.69 -12.13 12.65
N THR A 11 -7.25 -11.00 13.10
CA THR A 11 -8.57 -10.97 13.73
C THR A 11 -9.72 -10.91 12.72
N THR A 12 -9.45 -10.87 11.42
CA THR A 12 -10.47 -10.69 10.38
C THR A 12 -10.93 -11.99 9.73
N SER A 13 -10.70 -13.14 10.35
CA SER A 13 -11.03 -14.44 9.76
C SER A 13 -12.52 -14.65 9.51
N ASP A 14 -13.38 -14.08 10.35
CA ASP A 14 -14.83 -14.14 10.14
C ASP A 14 -15.27 -13.34 8.92
N LEU A 15 -14.62 -12.20 8.61
CA LEU A 15 -14.86 -11.46 7.37
C LEU A 15 -14.41 -12.26 6.15
N TRP A 16 -13.30 -12.99 6.27
CA TRP A 16 -12.84 -13.88 5.22
C TRP A 16 -13.84 -15.01 4.97
N LEU A 17 -14.33 -15.65 6.02
CA LEU A 17 -15.31 -16.73 5.91
C LEU A 17 -16.60 -16.28 5.24
N SER A 18 -17.07 -15.07 5.54
CA SER A 18 -18.29 -14.52 4.94
C SER A 18 -18.09 -13.96 3.53
N GLY A 19 -16.83 -13.76 3.10
CA GLY A 19 -16.53 -13.12 1.83
C GLY A 19 -16.80 -11.63 1.81
N ALA A 20 -16.87 -10.98 2.97
CA ALA A 20 -17.27 -9.58 3.08
C ALA A 20 -16.33 -8.61 2.35
N MET A 21 -15.06 -9.00 2.14
CA MET A 21 -14.05 -8.14 1.53
C MET A 21 -13.81 -8.43 0.06
N ILE A 22 -14.48 -9.43 -0.52
CA ILE A 22 -14.30 -9.78 -1.93
C ILE A 22 -14.63 -8.59 -2.82
N ASP A 23 -13.76 -8.33 -3.80
CA ASP A 23 -13.85 -7.25 -4.80
C ASP A 23 -13.72 -5.82 -4.24
N LYS A 24 -13.44 -5.67 -2.95
CA LYS A 24 -13.18 -4.34 -2.41
C LYS A 24 -11.76 -3.89 -2.77
N PRO A 25 -11.60 -2.65 -3.26
CA PRO A 25 -10.28 -2.11 -3.58
C PRO A 25 -9.41 -1.95 -2.32
N ALA A 26 -8.13 -2.23 -2.47
CA ALA A 26 -7.17 -2.11 -1.39
C ALA A 26 -5.84 -1.57 -1.92
N ALA A 27 -5.10 -0.89 -1.06
CA ALA A 27 -3.77 -0.39 -1.35
C ALA A 27 -2.95 -0.40 -0.06
N VAL A 28 -1.63 -0.40 -0.20
CA VAL A 28 -0.71 -0.47 0.94
C VAL A 28 0.34 0.63 0.85
N PHE A 29 0.87 1.03 1.99
CA PHE A 29 1.95 2.00 2.08
C PHE A 29 2.87 1.62 3.25
N ALA A 30 4.09 2.15 3.24
CA ALA A 30 5.07 1.82 4.26
C ALA A 30 6.10 2.94 4.42
N SER A 31 6.91 2.85 5.46
CA SER A 31 8.08 3.70 5.65
C SER A 31 9.24 2.87 6.16
N ALA A 32 10.46 3.31 5.85
CA ALA A 32 11.69 2.70 6.34
C ALA A 32 12.76 3.77 6.47
N SER A 33 13.69 3.58 7.40
CA SER A 33 14.73 4.56 7.68
C SER A 33 15.87 4.54 6.66
N SER A 34 15.98 3.49 5.84
CA SER A 34 17.03 3.40 4.82
C SER A 34 16.45 2.97 3.49
N LEU A 35 17.17 3.31 2.39
CA LEU A 35 16.73 2.98 1.03
C LEU A 35 16.52 1.48 0.84
N HIS A 36 17.40 0.68 1.42
CA HIS A 36 17.31 -0.78 1.33
C HIS A 36 16.63 -1.43 2.55
N GLY A 37 15.81 -0.67 3.27
CA GLY A 37 15.11 -1.11 4.47
C GLY A 37 13.86 -1.96 4.21
N GLY A 38 13.75 -2.59 3.05
CA GLY A 38 12.67 -3.52 2.77
C GLY A 38 11.39 -2.87 2.29
N HIS A 39 11.45 -1.68 1.69
CA HIS A 39 10.27 -0.96 1.19
C HIS A 39 9.33 -1.88 0.41
N GLU A 40 9.85 -2.55 -0.61
CA GLU A 40 9.05 -3.38 -1.49
C GLU A 40 8.59 -4.66 -0.81
N ALA A 41 9.49 -5.30 -0.05
CA ALA A 41 9.17 -6.54 0.66
C ALA A 41 8.06 -6.33 1.70
N VAL A 42 8.08 -5.21 2.41
CA VAL A 42 7.05 -4.87 3.39
C VAL A 42 5.70 -4.67 2.70
N LEU A 43 5.67 -3.92 1.59
CA LEU A 43 4.44 -3.72 0.82
C LEU A 43 3.87 -5.05 0.34
N GLN A 44 4.70 -5.91 -0.23
CA GLN A 44 4.27 -7.22 -0.73
C GLN A 44 3.77 -8.11 0.39
N SER A 45 4.38 -8.05 1.58
CA SER A 45 3.91 -8.82 2.73
C SER A 45 2.52 -8.42 3.18
N MET A 46 2.16 -7.13 3.03
CA MET A 46 0.82 -6.64 3.36
C MET A 46 -0.22 -7.00 2.31
N MET A 47 0.18 -7.14 1.04
CA MET A 47 -0.72 -7.51 -0.05
C MET A 47 -1.25 -8.94 0.09
N THR A 48 -0.43 -9.85 0.59
CA THR A 48 -0.80 -11.27 0.66
C THR A 48 -2.09 -11.52 1.44
N PRO A 49 -2.27 -11.01 2.67
CA PRO A 49 -3.55 -11.21 3.37
C PRO A 49 -4.73 -10.51 2.71
N LEU A 50 -4.49 -9.38 2.02
CA LEU A 50 -5.57 -8.68 1.31
C LEU A 50 -6.04 -9.49 0.10
N LEU A 51 -5.11 -10.10 -0.63
CA LEU A 51 -5.44 -11.03 -1.72
C LEU A 51 -6.16 -12.26 -1.20
N HIS A 52 -5.81 -12.74 -0.01
CA HIS A 52 -6.52 -13.85 0.65
C HIS A 52 -7.99 -13.51 0.90
N HIS A 53 -8.28 -12.25 1.21
CA HIS A 53 -9.65 -11.75 1.35
C HIS A 53 -10.40 -11.61 0.02
N GLY A 54 -9.73 -11.79 -1.12
CA GLY A 54 -10.33 -11.57 -2.42
C GLY A 54 -10.40 -10.10 -2.83
N MET A 55 -9.61 -9.23 -2.21
CA MET A 55 -9.62 -7.81 -2.52
C MET A 55 -8.91 -7.51 -3.83
N LEU A 56 -9.24 -6.38 -4.43
CA LEU A 56 -8.58 -5.86 -5.64
C LEU A 56 -7.44 -4.95 -5.21
N VAL A 57 -6.25 -5.51 -5.09
CA VAL A 57 -5.08 -4.77 -4.62
C VAL A 57 -4.47 -3.98 -5.79
N MET A 58 -4.25 -2.68 -5.58
CA MET A 58 -3.71 -1.78 -6.60
C MET A 58 -2.46 -1.07 -6.09
N GLY A 59 -1.58 -0.74 -7.03
CA GLY A 59 -0.36 0.00 -6.77
C GLY A 59 -0.32 1.32 -7.51
N CYS A 60 0.90 1.87 -7.64
CA CYS A 60 1.17 3.12 -8.35
C CYS A 60 1.54 2.79 -9.79
N PRO A 61 0.76 3.23 -10.79
CA PRO A 61 1.10 2.98 -12.18
C PRO A 61 2.31 3.81 -12.62
N TYR A 62 3.03 3.34 -13.63
CA TYR A 62 4.24 4.02 -14.13
C TYR A 62 3.94 5.37 -14.81
N SER A 63 2.69 5.74 -14.97
CA SER A 63 2.31 7.10 -15.32
C SER A 63 2.55 8.09 -14.18
N ASP A 64 2.78 7.60 -12.96
CA ASP A 64 3.12 8.46 -11.82
C ASP A 64 4.57 8.93 -11.94
N PRO A 65 4.82 10.25 -12.05
CA PRO A 65 6.19 10.78 -12.20
C PRO A 65 7.06 10.52 -10.97
N GLY A 66 6.48 10.25 -9.82
CA GLY A 66 7.23 9.93 -8.61
C GLY A 66 8.06 8.66 -8.73
N LEU A 67 7.68 7.73 -9.61
CA LEU A 67 8.44 6.50 -9.83
C LEU A 67 9.78 6.74 -10.54
N ALA A 68 9.98 7.88 -11.15
CA ALA A 68 11.26 8.26 -11.74
C ALA A 68 12.22 8.92 -10.73
N MET A 69 11.73 9.24 -9.53
CA MET A 69 12.54 9.87 -8.49
C MET A 69 13.37 8.82 -7.76
N THR A 70 14.67 9.11 -7.57
CA THR A 70 15.62 8.17 -6.94
C THR A 70 16.08 8.62 -5.56
N GLU A 71 15.65 9.77 -5.08
CA GLU A 71 16.12 10.39 -3.84
C GLU A 71 15.17 10.19 -2.66
N GLY A 72 14.32 9.21 -2.72
CA GLY A 72 13.35 9.00 -1.65
C GLY A 72 12.62 7.69 -1.83
N GLY A 73 11.48 7.59 -1.16
CA GLY A 73 10.63 6.43 -1.27
C GLY A 73 9.77 6.47 -2.54
N GLY A 74 8.90 5.48 -2.65
CA GLY A 74 7.98 5.33 -3.78
C GLY A 74 8.32 4.13 -4.63
N THR A 75 7.33 3.26 -4.80
CA THR A 75 7.47 2.03 -5.59
C THR A 75 6.20 1.79 -6.38
N PRO A 76 6.23 0.96 -7.44
CA PRO A 76 5.00 0.59 -8.14
C PRO A 76 4.03 -0.24 -7.27
N TYR A 77 4.52 -0.81 -6.18
CA TYR A 77 3.69 -1.62 -5.27
C TYR A 77 2.96 -0.78 -4.23
N GLY A 78 3.34 0.47 -4.08
CA GLY A 78 2.71 1.43 -3.17
C GLY A 78 3.66 2.56 -2.82
N PRO A 79 3.13 3.66 -2.28
CA PRO A 79 3.97 4.76 -1.82
C PRO A 79 4.75 4.36 -0.58
N THR A 80 6.00 4.81 -0.48
CA THR A 80 6.81 4.62 0.71
C THR A 80 7.49 5.91 1.10
N HIS A 81 7.82 6.04 2.37
CA HIS A 81 8.58 7.15 2.91
C HIS A 81 9.97 6.66 3.34
N LEU A 82 11.00 7.38 2.90
CA LEU A 82 12.38 7.12 3.28
C LEU A 82 12.78 8.08 4.38
N ASP A 83 13.29 7.53 5.49
CA ASP A 83 13.78 8.26 6.64
C ASP A 83 12.68 8.62 7.66
N ALA A 84 13.08 9.29 8.75
CA ALA A 84 12.18 9.68 9.84
C ALA A 84 11.70 11.14 9.72
N ASP A 85 12.20 11.88 8.74
CA ASP A 85 11.83 13.28 8.53
C ASP A 85 10.47 13.41 7.85
N SER A 86 10.08 14.65 7.51
CA SER A 86 8.84 14.89 6.78
C SER A 86 8.87 14.26 5.39
N LEU A 87 7.69 13.95 4.88
CA LEU A 87 7.53 13.40 3.54
C LEU A 87 8.16 14.32 2.49
N ARG A 88 8.89 13.73 1.56
CA ARG A 88 9.35 14.46 0.38
C ARG A 88 8.15 14.77 -0.52
N PRO A 89 8.22 15.87 -1.31
CA PRO A 89 7.08 16.25 -2.15
C PRO A 89 6.59 15.13 -3.08
N HIS A 90 7.49 14.33 -3.68
CA HIS A 90 7.08 13.24 -4.56
C HIS A 90 6.48 12.05 -3.80
N GLU A 91 6.95 11.81 -2.57
CA GLU A 91 6.37 10.75 -1.71
C GLU A 91 4.92 11.10 -1.34
N GLU A 92 4.70 12.34 -0.92
CA GLU A 92 3.36 12.84 -0.58
C GLU A 92 2.43 12.80 -1.79
N ALA A 93 2.91 13.27 -2.94
CA ALA A 93 2.13 13.29 -4.18
C ALA A 93 1.73 11.89 -4.63
N MET A 94 2.64 10.90 -4.53
CA MET A 94 2.33 9.52 -4.85
C MET A 94 1.26 8.94 -3.93
N ALA A 95 1.35 9.23 -2.63
CA ALA A 95 0.34 8.78 -1.67
C ALA A 95 -1.03 9.38 -1.97
N HIS A 96 -1.09 10.66 -2.30
CA HIS A 96 -2.33 11.32 -2.70
C HIS A 96 -2.92 10.71 -3.97
N ARG A 97 -2.11 10.48 -4.99
CA ARG A 97 -2.58 9.90 -6.26
C ARG A 97 -3.10 8.47 -6.08
N LEU A 98 -2.43 7.67 -5.25
CA LEU A 98 -2.93 6.32 -4.96
C LEU A 98 -4.24 6.38 -4.18
N GLY A 99 -4.37 7.29 -3.21
CA GLY A 99 -5.62 7.51 -2.48
C GLY A 99 -6.76 7.91 -3.40
N GLN A 100 -6.50 8.80 -4.37
CA GLN A 100 -7.49 9.20 -5.37
C GLN A 100 -7.90 8.00 -6.26
N ARG A 101 -6.93 7.20 -6.67
CA ARG A 101 -7.20 5.99 -7.45
C ARG A 101 -8.06 5.00 -6.68
N LEU A 102 -7.73 4.79 -5.41
CA LEU A 102 -8.48 3.91 -4.53
C LEU A 102 -9.92 4.40 -4.35
N ALA A 103 -10.10 5.70 -4.10
CA ALA A 103 -11.42 6.30 -3.94
C ALA A 103 -12.27 6.16 -5.21
N LYS A 104 -11.66 6.39 -6.38
CA LYS A 104 -12.34 6.23 -7.67
C LYS A 104 -12.92 4.83 -7.84
N TRP A 105 -12.10 3.81 -7.60
CA TRP A 105 -12.54 2.42 -7.79
C TRP A 105 -13.46 1.93 -6.68
N SER A 106 -13.39 2.53 -5.48
CA SER A 106 -14.31 2.22 -4.38
C SER A 106 -15.77 2.56 -4.71
N GLN A 107 -15.99 3.46 -5.65
CA GLN A 107 -17.34 3.86 -6.09
C GLN A 107 -18.01 2.80 -6.96
N HIS A 108 -17.29 1.78 -7.39
CA HIS A 108 -17.79 0.72 -8.27
C HIS A 108 -18.08 -0.61 -7.56
N VAL A 109 -18.01 -0.61 -6.24
CA VAL A 109 -18.25 -1.82 -5.43
C VAL A 109 -19.48 -1.69 -4.55
#